data_38f2c60602fdb4632b0c5b4671d46830
#
_entry.id   38f2c60602fdb4632b0c5b4671d46830
#
_cell.length_a   1.000
_cell.length_b   1.000
_cell.length_c   1.000
_cell.angle_alpha   90.00
_cell.angle_beta   90.00
_cell.angle_gamma   90.00
#
_symmetry.space_group_name_H-M   'P 1'
#
loop_
_entity.id
_entity.type
_entity.pdbx_description
1 polymer ?
#
loop_
_entity_poly.entity_id
_entity_poly.type
_entity_poly.pdbx_seq_one_letter_code
_entity_poly.pdbx_strand_id
1 'polypeptide(L)'
;MTARAVLLTVAISVSVALAGCAPSQPAASVAVPSVAPATTVTAAVGQTRGAIAAALIAAGVTAQLGDATRPDRPAESGLLRIAPRAVYQVLLPDQPDAGFIVVYEFPDTASAVDAGNEEAGYLGTGPAKVQFAPEAQHVVQAVGTTLLLYTWLPSASSDPTAGKVADALKGLGIGFSVPR
;
A
#
# COMPACT_ATOMS: atom_id res chain seq x y z
N MET A 1 12.42 11.99 -61.50
CA MET A 1 12.18 10.62 -61.99
C MET A 1 11.01 10.04 -61.20
N THR A 2 9.92 10.10 -61.82
CA THR A 2 8.68 9.28 -61.89
C THR A 2 8.08 8.76 -60.56
N ALA A 3 7.02 9.47 -60.19
CA ALA A 3 5.96 9.02 -59.28
C ALA A 3 5.15 7.90 -59.94
N ARG A 4 4.70 6.92 -59.18
CA ARG A 4 3.60 6.01 -59.51
C ARG A 4 2.59 6.01 -58.39
N ALA A 5 1.48 6.64 -58.66
CA ALA A 5 0.24 6.55 -57.86
C ALA A 5 -0.45 5.22 -58.15
N VAL A 6 -0.86 4.52 -57.13
CA VAL A 6 -1.78 3.37 -57.22
C VAL A 6 -3.11 3.77 -56.59
N LEU A 7 -4.11 3.91 -57.43
CA LEU A 7 -5.51 4.07 -57.02
C LEU A 7 -6.05 2.69 -56.59
N LEU A 8 -6.58 2.59 -55.41
CA LEU A 8 -7.32 1.43 -54.92
C LEU A 8 -8.81 1.81 -54.82
N THR A 9 -9.60 1.24 -55.69
CA THR A 9 -11.07 1.42 -55.76
C THR A 9 -11.72 0.52 -54.72
N VAL A 10 -12.44 1.08 -53.78
CA VAL A 10 -13.23 0.33 -52.79
C VAL A 10 -14.69 0.27 -53.26
N ALA A 11 -15.17 -0.93 -53.52
CA ALA A 11 -16.58 -1.21 -53.86
C ALA A 11 -17.40 -1.30 -52.55
N ILE A 12 -18.41 -0.45 -52.44
CA ILE A 12 -19.38 -0.48 -51.33
C ILE A 12 -20.53 -1.42 -51.71
N SER A 13 -20.63 -2.55 -51.02
CA SER A 13 -21.79 -3.46 -51.11
C SER A 13 -22.79 -3.11 -50.01
N VAL A 14 -23.95 -2.64 -50.38
CA VAL A 14 -25.09 -2.38 -49.50
C VAL A 14 -25.86 -3.68 -49.31
N SER A 15 -25.83 -4.26 -48.12
CA SER A 15 -26.67 -5.39 -47.75
C SER A 15 -27.85 -4.91 -46.90
N VAL A 16 -29.05 -5.01 -47.45
CA VAL A 16 -30.33 -4.80 -46.75
C VAL A 16 -30.61 -6.05 -45.91
N ALA A 17 -30.62 -5.94 -44.58
CA ALA A 17 -31.04 -7.01 -43.68
C ALA A 17 -32.43 -6.72 -43.11
N LEU A 18 -33.33 -7.71 -43.29
CA LEU A 18 -34.72 -7.73 -42.85
C LEU A 18 -34.83 -7.61 -41.32
N ALA A 19 -35.79 -6.84 -40.87
CA ALA A 19 -36.22 -6.75 -39.51
C ALA A 19 -36.84 -8.06 -39.01
N GLY A 20 -36.12 -8.78 -38.14
CA GLY A 20 -36.66 -9.90 -37.38
C GLY A 20 -36.99 -9.42 -35.96
N CYS A 21 -38.29 -9.47 -35.58
CA CYS A 21 -38.71 -9.28 -34.21
C CYS A 21 -38.16 -10.43 -33.34
N ALA A 22 -37.15 -10.13 -32.51
CA ALA A 22 -36.68 -11.03 -31.46
C ALA A 22 -37.49 -10.78 -30.19
N PRO A 23 -37.96 -11.83 -29.46
CA PRO A 23 -38.61 -11.65 -28.17
C PRO A 23 -37.61 -11.07 -27.14
N SER A 24 -38.07 -10.07 -26.38
CA SER A 24 -37.32 -9.45 -25.31
C SER A 24 -36.94 -10.50 -24.25
N GLN A 25 -35.66 -10.89 -24.19
CA GLN A 25 -35.14 -11.63 -23.06
C GLN A 25 -35.12 -10.70 -21.83
N PRO A 26 -35.57 -11.20 -20.66
CA PRO A 26 -35.45 -10.44 -19.43
C PRO A 26 -33.96 -10.20 -19.17
N ALA A 27 -33.59 -8.94 -18.94
CA ALA A 27 -32.23 -8.53 -18.59
C ALA A 27 -31.77 -9.35 -17.37
N ALA A 28 -30.75 -10.18 -17.59
CA ALA A 28 -30.08 -10.86 -16.50
C ALA A 28 -29.56 -9.76 -15.52
N SER A 29 -30.09 -9.75 -14.31
CA SER A 29 -29.56 -8.92 -13.23
C SER A 29 -28.08 -9.25 -13.08
N VAL A 30 -27.23 -8.33 -13.51
CA VAL A 30 -25.80 -8.40 -13.22
C VAL A 30 -25.68 -8.28 -11.70
N ALA A 31 -25.36 -9.39 -11.05
CA ALA A 31 -25.04 -9.36 -9.62
C ALA A 31 -23.88 -8.40 -9.43
N VAL A 32 -24.15 -7.28 -8.77
CA VAL A 32 -23.11 -6.36 -8.33
C VAL A 32 -22.16 -7.18 -7.46
N PRO A 33 -20.85 -7.23 -7.75
CA PRO A 33 -19.93 -7.98 -6.91
C PRO A 33 -20.06 -7.44 -5.49
N SER A 34 -20.37 -8.36 -4.56
CA SER A 34 -20.45 -8.06 -3.14
C SER A 34 -19.13 -7.42 -2.73
N VAL A 35 -19.18 -6.22 -2.21
CA VAL A 35 -18.03 -5.55 -1.59
C VAL A 35 -17.45 -6.55 -0.59
N ALA A 36 -16.17 -6.89 -0.76
CA ALA A 36 -15.47 -7.75 0.18
C ALA A 36 -15.71 -7.24 1.61
N PRO A 37 -15.99 -8.12 2.59
CA PRO A 37 -16.27 -7.69 3.94
C PRO A 37 -15.11 -6.83 4.43
N ALA A 38 -15.43 -5.68 5.02
CA ALA A 38 -14.45 -4.83 5.68
C ALA A 38 -13.65 -5.72 6.63
N THR A 39 -12.33 -5.77 6.47
CA THR A 39 -11.46 -6.58 7.33
C THR A 39 -11.71 -6.12 8.77
N THR A 40 -12.27 -6.98 9.60
CA THR A 40 -12.55 -6.66 11.00
C THR A 40 -11.19 -6.40 11.66
N VAL A 41 -10.97 -5.17 12.12
CA VAL A 41 -9.75 -4.80 12.84
C VAL A 41 -9.72 -5.61 14.14
N THR A 42 -8.68 -6.42 14.31
CA THR A 42 -8.50 -7.23 15.52
C THR A 42 -8.15 -6.36 16.73
N ALA A 43 -8.26 -6.92 17.93
CA ALA A 43 -7.89 -6.20 19.15
C ALA A 43 -6.40 -5.83 19.16
N ALA A 44 -5.52 -6.69 18.65
CA ALA A 44 -4.07 -6.45 18.57
C ALA A 44 -3.75 -5.27 17.63
N VAL A 45 -4.33 -5.26 16.43
CA VAL A 45 -4.17 -4.16 15.47
C VAL A 45 -4.75 -2.86 16.03
N GLY A 46 -5.90 -2.92 16.72
CA GLY A 46 -6.51 -1.76 17.38
C GLY A 46 -5.63 -1.17 18.49
N GLN A 47 -4.98 -2.02 19.31
CA GLN A 47 -4.02 -1.59 20.34
C GLN A 47 -2.80 -0.92 19.71
N THR A 48 -2.24 -1.50 18.66
CA THR A 48 -1.10 -0.92 17.93
C THR A 48 -1.46 0.41 17.29
N ARG A 49 -2.66 0.55 16.70
CA ARG A 49 -3.16 1.83 16.21
C ARG A 49 -3.22 2.88 17.33
N GLY A 50 -3.73 2.49 18.50
CA GLY A 50 -3.77 3.36 19.68
C GLY A 50 -2.37 3.81 20.12
N ALA A 51 -1.40 2.89 20.15
CA ALA A 51 -0.01 3.19 20.48
C ALA A 51 0.63 4.16 19.47
N ILE A 52 0.40 3.95 18.16
CA ILE A 52 0.84 4.85 17.10
C ILE A 52 0.25 6.25 17.32
N ALA A 53 -1.07 6.36 17.52
CA ALA A 53 -1.74 7.64 17.72
C ALA A 53 -1.18 8.38 18.96
N ALA A 54 -0.97 7.69 20.07
CA ALA A 54 -0.39 8.25 21.27
C ALA A 54 1.06 8.75 21.05
N ALA A 55 1.89 7.98 20.35
CA ALA A 55 3.25 8.38 20.01
C ALA A 55 3.30 9.61 19.11
N LEU A 56 2.43 9.70 18.11
CA LEU A 56 2.32 10.87 17.23
C LEU A 56 1.91 12.12 17.99
N ILE A 57 0.93 12.02 18.88
CA ILE A 57 0.48 13.13 19.73
C ILE A 57 1.65 13.60 20.63
N ALA A 58 2.35 12.66 21.28
CA ALA A 58 3.50 12.97 22.13
C ALA A 58 4.64 13.66 21.36
N ALA A 59 4.83 13.33 20.08
CA ALA A 59 5.79 13.97 19.18
C ALA A 59 5.31 15.32 18.61
N GLY A 60 4.13 15.79 18.98
CA GLY A 60 3.55 17.04 18.48
C GLY A 60 3.12 16.95 17.01
N VAL A 61 2.86 15.75 16.49
CA VAL A 61 2.28 15.54 15.17
C VAL A 61 0.77 15.74 15.28
N THR A 62 0.27 16.84 14.72
CA THR A 62 -1.15 17.19 14.74
C THR A 62 -1.96 16.56 13.62
N ALA A 63 -1.28 15.90 12.68
CA ALA A 63 -1.93 15.23 11.56
C ALA A 63 -2.77 14.04 12.04
N GLN A 64 -3.95 13.88 11.45
CA GLN A 64 -4.84 12.78 11.80
C GLN A 64 -4.30 11.45 11.24
N LEU A 65 -4.37 10.41 12.08
CA LEU A 65 -4.16 9.03 11.66
C LEU A 65 -5.49 8.47 11.16
N GLY A 66 -5.64 8.38 9.84
CA GLY A 66 -6.81 7.83 9.17
C GLY A 66 -6.62 6.40 8.69
N ASP A 67 -7.71 5.68 8.49
CA ASP A 67 -7.69 4.42 7.75
C ASP A 67 -7.42 4.71 6.28
N ALA A 68 -6.62 3.87 5.63
CA ALA A 68 -6.24 4.04 4.24
C ALA A 68 -6.32 2.75 3.44
N THR A 69 -6.44 2.89 2.13
CA THR A 69 -6.18 1.79 1.21
C THR A 69 -4.68 1.61 1.05
N ARG A 70 -4.25 0.37 1.00
CA ARG A 70 -2.85 0.03 0.85
C ARG A 70 -2.27 0.60 -0.44
N PRO A 71 -1.16 1.31 -0.40
CA PRO A 71 -0.35 1.51 -1.59
C PRO A 71 0.16 0.15 -2.08
N ASP A 72 0.20 -0.03 -3.40
CA ASP A 72 0.81 -1.21 -3.99
C ASP A 72 2.29 -1.25 -3.58
N ARG A 73 2.67 -2.28 -2.84
CA ARG A 73 4.03 -2.43 -2.32
C ARG A 73 4.60 -3.76 -2.78
N PRO A 74 5.40 -3.73 -3.83
CA PRO A 74 6.10 -4.92 -4.28
C PRO A 74 7.19 -5.40 -3.31
N ALA A 75 7.63 -4.54 -2.38
CA ALA A 75 8.72 -4.82 -1.45
C ALA A 75 8.20 -5.29 -0.08
N GLU A 76 7.62 -6.47 -0.04
CA GLU A 76 7.30 -7.16 1.20
C GLU A 76 7.98 -8.52 1.20
N SER A 77 8.60 -8.90 2.32
CA SER A 77 9.16 -10.23 2.54
C SER A 77 8.10 -11.33 2.45
N GLY A 78 8.52 -12.58 2.44
CA GLY A 78 7.62 -13.73 2.34
C GLY A 78 6.58 -13.74 3.44
N LEU A 79 6.99 -13.48 4.68
CA LEU A 79 6.11 -13.47 5.84
C LEU A 79 5.09 -12.32 5.80
N LEU A 80 5.50 -11.13 5.38
CA LEU A 80 4.60 -9.99 5.31
C LEU A 80 3.54 -10.12 4.22
N ARG A 81 3.88 -10.74 3.09
CA ARG A 81 2.92 -10.92 1.98
C ARG A 81 1.70 -11.76 2.34
N ILE A 82 1.85 -12.70 3.25
CA ILE A 82 0.77 -13.60 3.66
C ILE A 82 0.06 -13.17 4.94
N ALA A 83 0.64 -12.23 5.70
CA ALA A 83 0.09 -11.77 6.96
C ALA A 83 -1.14 -10.88 6.74
N PRO A 84 -2.20 -11.00 7.56
CA PRO A 84 -3.25 -10.02 7.64
C PRO A 84 -2.68 -8.64 7.96
N ARG A 85 -3.28 -7.60 7.39
CA ARG A 85 -2.76 -6.24 7.58
C ARG A 85 -3.85 -5.19 7.62
N ALA A 86 -3.53 -4.08 8.30
CA ALA A 86 -4.25 -2.82 8.24
C ALA A 86 -3.31 -1.73 7.73
N VAL A 87 -3.85 -0.75 7.03
CA VAL A 87 -3.10 0.41 6.55
C VAL A 87 -3.69 1.66 7.15
N TYR A 88 -2.82 2.49 7.68
CA TYR A 88 -3.14 3.81 8.20
C TYR A 88 -2.36 4.86 7.42
N GLN A 89 -2.86 6.07 7.41
CA GLN A 89 -2.15 7.20 6.80
C GLN A 89 -2.12 8.37 7.77
N VAL A 90 -0.94 8.94 7.94
CA VAL A 90 -0.74 10.27 8.50
C VAL A 90 -0.73 11.24 7.33
N LEU A 91 -1.67 12.16 7.30
CA LEU A 91 -1.70 13.17 6.24
C LEU A 91 -0.51 14.11 6.37
N LEU A 92 0.36 14.08 5.39
CA LEU A 92 1.51 14.97 5.27
C LEU A 92 1.14 16.13 4.34
N PRO A 93 1.12 17.40 4.82
CA PRO A 93 0.66 18.53 4.01
C PRO A 93 1.38 18.70 2.68
N ASP A 94 2.69 18.49 2.65
CA ASP A 94 3.52 18.63 1.45
C ASP A 94 3.64 17.35 0.62
N GLN A 95 3.14 16.22 1.14
CA GLN A 95 3.18 14.90 0.49
C GLN A 95 1.92 14.08 0.80
N PRO A 96 0.74 14.50 0.29
CA PRO A 96 -0.55 13.86 0.62
C PRO A 96 -0.63 12.39 0.17
N ASP A 97 0.20 11.98 -0.80
CA ASP A 97 0.29 10.61 -1.30
C ASP A 97 1.32 9.75 -0.54
N ALA A 98 1.82 10.23 0.59
CA ALA A 98 2.77 9.53 1.45
C ALA A 98 2.20 9.34 2.87
N GLY A 99 3.05 9.00 3.83
CA GLY A 99 2.65 8.89 5.24
C GLY A 99 1.96 7.58 5.60
N PHE A 100 2.08 6.55 4.79
CA PHE A 100 1.45 5.26 5.04
C PHE A 100 2.20 4.45 6.10
N ILE A 101 1.46 3.98 7.10
CA ILE A 101 1.92 3.06 8.13
C ILE A 101 1.17 1.75 7.93
N VAL A 102 1.89 0.68 7.66
CA VAL A 102 1.29 -0.66 7.49
C VAL A 102 1.51 -1.46 8.76
N VAL A 103 0.45 -2.05 9.28
CA VAL A 103 0.48 -2.91 10.47
C VAL A 103 0.08 -4.32 10.05
N TYR A 104 0.97 -5.26 10.24
CA TYR A 104 0.77 -6.68 9.97
C TYR A 104 0.49 -7.40 11.29
N GLU A 105 -0.34 -8.43 11.25
CA GLU A 105 -0.70 -9.21 12.43
C GLU A 105 -0.13 -10.63 12.33
N PHE A 106 0.37 -11.12 13.46
CA PHE A 106 0.96 -12.46 13.61
C PHE A 106 0.31 -13.21 14.76
N PRO A 107 0.40 -14.55 14.78
CA PRO A 107 -0.19 -15.37 15.84
C PRO A 107 0.36 -15.09 17.23
N ASP A 108 1.64 -14.71 17.31
CA ASP A 108 2.35 -14.44 18.57
C ASP A 108 3.49 -13.44 18.37
N THR A 109 4.06 -12.99 19.49
CA THR A 109 5.17 -12.03 19.51
C THR A 109 6.44 -12.57 18.84
N ALA A 110 6.73 -13.86 18.96
CA ALA A 110 7.93 -14.47 18.36
C ALA A 110 7.83 -14.40 16.83
N SER A 111 6.67 -14.77 16.27
CA SER A 111 6.39 -14.63 14.84
C SER A 111 6.49 -13.21 14.33
N ALA A 112 6.03 -12.22 15.11
CA ALA A 112 6.17 -10.79 14.76
C ALA A 112 7.64 -10.35 14.75
N VAL A 113 8.45 -10.85 15.69
CA VAL A 113 9.91 -10.57 15.75
C VAL A 113 10.64 -11.23 14.58
N ASP A 114 10.32 -12.48 14.26
CA ASP A 114 10.91 -13.19 13.12
C ASP A 114 10.60 -12.49 11.80
N ALA A 115 9.35 -12.04 11.63
CA ALA A 115 8.93 -11.27 10.48
C ALA A 115 9.65 -9.91 10.39
N GLY A 116 9.89 -9.26 11.53
CA GLY A 116 10.65 -8.00 11.60
C GLY A 116 12.11 -8.17 11.16
N ASN A 117 12.76 -9.26 11.58
CA ASN A 117 14.11 -9.59 11.15
C ASN A 117 14.17 -9.89 9.65
N GLU A 118 13.21 -10.70 9.13
CA GLU A 118 13.13 -11.02 7.70
C GLU A 118 12.93 -9.77 6.87
N GLU A 119 11.96 -8.91 7.25
CA GLU A 119 11.65 -7.67 6.51
C GLU A 119 12.83 -6.69 6.53
N ALA A 120 13.47 -6.48 7.68
CA ALA A 120 14.64 -5.60 7.76
C ALA A 120 15.79 -6.08 6.85
N GLY A 121 16.06 -7.39 6.84
CA GLY A 121 17.02 -8.00 5.92
C GLY A 121 16.61 -7.82 4.46
N TYR A 122 15.35 -8.05 4.14
CA TYR A 122 14.81 -7.93 2.79
C TYR A 122 14.88 -6.49 2.26
N LEU A 123 14.50 -5.48 3.07
CA LEU A 123 14.59 -4.07 2.70
C LEU A 123 16.04 -3.59 2.46
N GLY A 124 17.01 -4.14 3.20
CA GLY A 124 18.42 -3.78 3.08
C GLY A 124 19.15 -4.45 1.92
N THR A 125 18.57 -5.46 1.29
CA THR A 125 19.24 -6.32 0.31
C THR A 125 18.38 -6.57 -0.93
N GLY A 126 19.01 -7.03 -2.01
CA GLY A 126 18.37 -7.59 -3.18
C GLY A 126 17.28 -6.75 -3.85
N PRO A 127 16.17 -7.39 -4.24
CA PRO A 127 15.13 -6.72 -5.04
C PRO A 127 14.41 -5.59 -4.32
N ALA A 128 14.27 -5.64 -3.01
CA ALA A 128 13.59 -4.58 -2.25
C ALA A 128 14.37 -3.27 -2.29
N LYS A 129 15.69 -3.35 -2.15
CA LYS A 129 16.57 -2.17 -2.13
C LYS A 129 16.45 -1.31 -3.39
N VAL A 130 16.27 -1.93 -4.56
CA VAL A 130 16.18 -1.21 -5.86
C VAL A 130 14.80 -0.61 -6.12
N GLN A 131 13.80 -0.91 -5.28
CA GLN A 131 12.45 -0.39 -5.43
C GLN A 131 12.24 0.94 -4.72
N PHE A 132 13.16 1.30 -3.85
CA PHE A 132 13.14 2.58 -3.14
C PHE A 132 14.27 3.49 -3.60
N ALA A 133 14.08 4.79 -3.44
CA ALA A 133 15.17 5.73 -3.62
C ALA A 133 16.31 5.40 -2.64
N PRO A 134 17.58 5.59 -3.01
CA PRO A 134 18.72 5.23 -2.16
C PRO A 134 18.71 5.86 -0.78
N GLU A 135 18.09 7.04 -0.65
CA GLU A 135 17.92 7.79 0.59
C GLU A 135 16.69 7.37 1.41
N ALA A 136 15.86 6.46 0.90
CA ALA A 136 14.69 5.98 1.63
C ALA A 136 15.10 5.37 2.98
N GLN A 137 14.36 5.71 3.99
CA GLN A 137 14.51 5.16 5.34
C GLN A 137 13.27 4.39 5.73
N HIS A 138 13.49 3.36 6.53
CA HIS A 138 12.46 2.46 6.98
C HIS A 138 12.43 2.41 8.50
N VAL A 139 11.23 2.40 9.06
CA VAL A 139 10.97 2.09 10.46
C VAL A 139 10.26 0.76 10.48
N VAL A 140 10.86 -0.23 11.11
CA VAL A 140 10.30 -1.59 11.28
C VAL A 140 10.27 -1.87 12.77
N GLN A 141 9.08 -2.06 13.36
CA GLN A 141 8.90 -2.22 14.81
C GLN A 141 7.91 -3.35 15.11
N ALA A 142 8.27 -4.28 15.98
CA ALA A 142 7.33 -5.24 16.54
C ALA A 142 6.67 -4.68 17.80
N VAL A 143 5.34 -4.64 17.80
CA VAL A 143 4.52 -4.14 18.92
C VAL A 143 3.55 -5.25 19.33
N GLY A 144 3.90 -6.00 20.38
CA GLY A 144 3.17 -7.19 20.76
C GLY A 144 3.17 -8.23 19.64
N THR A 145 1.99 -8.63 19.17
CA THR A 145 1.80 -9.59 18.06
C THR A 145 1.72 -8.92 16.69
N THR A 146 2.05 -7.64 16.58
CA THR A 146 2.00 -6.92 15.31
C THR A 146 3.37 -6.41 14.91
N LEU A 147 3.57 -6.20 13.60
CA LEU A 147 4.72 -5.52 13.02
C LEU A 147 4.25 -4.29 12.28
N LEU A 148 4.79 -3.11 12.62
CA LEU A 148 4.56 -1.90 11.86
C LEU A 148 5.72 -1.61 10.90
N LEU A 149 5.37 -1.12 9.72
CA LEU A 149 6.30 -0.68 8.70
C LEU A 149 5.94 0.73 8.25
N TYR A 150 6.93 1.63 8.28
CA TYR A 150 6.82 2.98 7.73
C TYR A 150 8.05 3.29 6.88
N THR A 151 7.83 3.78 5.67
CA THR A 151 8.92 4.16 4.75
C THR A 151 8.78 5.65 4.43
N TRP A 152 9.88 6.38 4.48
CA TRP A 152 9.92 7.81 4.21
C TRP A 152 11.22 8.26 3.54
N LEU A 153 11.19 9.43 2.93
CA LEU A 153 12.35 10.03 2.26
C LEU A 153 12.83 11.24 3.09
N PRO A 154 14.04 11.24 3.64
CA PRO A 154 14.57 12.35 4.43
C PRO A 154 15.14 13.49 3.58
N SER A 155 14.84 13.55 2.30
CA SER A 155 15.32 14.60 1.39
C SER A 155 14.72 15.97 1.73
N ALA A 156 15.39 17.05 1.30
CA ALA A 156 14.92 18.42 1.52
C ALA A 156 13.56 18.74 0.86
N SER A 157 13.13 17.91 -0.10
CA SER A 157 11.81 17.99 -0.75
C SER A 157 10.71 17.24 0.01
N SER A 158 11.07 16.48 1.06
CA SER A 158 10.11 15.75 1.88
C SER A 158 9.42 16.66 2.89
N ASP A 159 8.18 16.30 3.25
CA ASP A 159 7.49 16.94 4.35
C ASP A 159 8.28 16.75 5.66
N PRO A 160 8.65 17.82 6.38
CA PRO A 160 9.41 17.71 7.61
C PRO A 160 8.67 16.93 8.71
N THR A 161 7.35 16.80 8.60
CA THR A 161 6.53 15.98 9.50
C THR A 161 6.82 14.50 9.34
N ALA A 162 7.24 14.04 8.15
CA ALA A 162 7.57 12.65 7.89
C ALA A 162 8.68 12.12 8.80
N GLY A 163 9.71 12.94 9.04
CA GLY A 163 10.78 12.63 10.00
C GLY A 163 10.28 12.52 11.44
N LYS A 164 9.40 13.42 11.87
CA LYS A 164 8.79 13.37 13.21
C LYS A 164 7.94 12.12 13.40
N VAL A 165 7.20 11.71 12.36
CA VAL A 165 6.46 10.45 12.35
C VAL A 165 7.42 9.28 12.53
N ALA A 166 8.50 9.23 11.75
CA ALA A 166 9.50 8.17 11.86
C ALA A 166 10.08 8.08 13.28
N ASP A 167 10.45 9.21 13.87
CA ASP A 167 11.05 9.24 15.22
C ASP A 167 10.04 8.83 16.30
N ALA A 168 8.79 9.23 16.19
CA ALA A 168 7.72 8.78 17.07
C ALA A 168 7.52 7.26 17.01
N LEU A 169 7.53 6.69 15.80
CA LEU A 169 7.33 5.26 15.59
C LEU A 169 8.51 4.42 16.10
N LYS A 170 9.76 4.92 16.00
CA LYS A 170 10.95 4.23 16.51
C LYS A 170 10.92 3.98 18.02
N GLY A 171 10.11 4.73 18.75
CA GLY A 171 9.92 4.55 20.21
C GLY A 171 8.97 3.40 20.57
N LEU A 172 8.34 2.74 19.59
CA LEU A 172 7.35 1.69 19.83
C LEU A 172 7.99 0.28 19.78
N GLY A 173 7.79 -0.51 20.84
CA GLY A 173 8.14 -1.93 20.86
C GLY A 173 9.61 -2.25 20.59
N ILE A 174 9.86 -3.25 19.74
CA ILE A 174 11.20 -3.77 19.38
C ILE A 174 11.54 -3.30 17.97
N GLY A 175 12.62 -2.52 17.83
CA GLY A 175 13.07 -1.99 16.55
C GLY A 175 14.05 -2.90 15.81
N PHE A 176 13.95 -2.91 14.47
CA PHE A 176 14.84 -3.65 13.59
C PHE A 176 15.62 -2.67 12.70
N SER A 177 16.94 -2.87 12.66
CA SER A 177 17.81 -2.06 11.80
C SER A 177 17.81 -2.61 10.37
N VAL A 178 17.45 -1.76 9.40
CA VAL A 178 17.57 -2.08 7.99
C VAL A 178 19.01 -1.81 7.54
N PRO A 179 19.74 -2.82 7.02
CA PRO A 179 21.10 -2.64 6.50
C PRO A 179 21.13 -1.63 5.34
N ARG A 180 22.18 -0.81 5.27
CA ARG A 180 22.37 0.19 4.19
C ARG A 180 23.31 -0.30 3.12
#